data_ea9b427753dd2ede8f60ad25adca4e64
#
_entry.id   ea9b427753dd2ede8f60ad25adca4e64
#
_cell.length_a   1.000
_cell.length_b   1.000
_cell.length_c   1.000
_cell.angle_alpha   90.00
_cell.angle_beta   90.00
_cell.angle_gamma   90.00
#
_symmetry.space_group_name_H-M   'P 1'
#
loop_
_entity.id
_entity.type
_entity.pdbx_description
1 polymer ?
#
loop_
_entity_poly.entity_id
_entity_poly.type
_entity_poly.pdbx_seq_one_letter_code
_entity_poly.pdbx_strand_id
1 'polypeptide(L)'
;MNKLVIITGISGSGKTTIAREVINKQENITVISLDTMKENLFFDIIGYHNEEQRDRLEMLKWDVFWSLLQECMDRQDPVIMVEYPFRTRVTEKFNTLIEKYHYDALTVSVQDRDFDAIWQRKCKRDSSPSRHLGHLFSKYDPVKKVGEGEMLKADRYEILKQEYQDKVYNSIVVGEKIEFCNETGKSREIIVDKIGRFIKKE
;
A
#
# COMPACT_ATOMS: atom_id res chain seq x y z
N MET A 1 -2.32 10.53 22.52
CA MET A 1 -1.25 9.62 22.02
C MET A 1 -1.20 9.70 20.49
N ASN A 2 0.02 9.69 19.88
CA ASN A 2 0.18 9.74 18.42
C ASN A 2 -0.37 8.49 17.76
N LYS A 3 -0.81 8.58 16.50
CA LYS A 3 -1.54 7.52 15.80
C LYS A 3 -0.83 7.05 14.54
N LEU A 4 -0.74 5.73 14.37
CA LEU A 4 -0.28 5.09 13.13
C LEU A 4 -1.46 4.35 12.48
N VAL A 5 -1.85 4.76 11.28
CA VAL A 5 -2.88 4.07 10.48
C VAL A 5 -2.20 3.28 9.36
N ILE A 6 -2.37 1.98 9.35
CA ILE A 6 -1.81 1.07 8.35
C ILE A 6 -2.94 0.60 7.43
N ILE A 7 -2.96 1.06 6.18
CA ILE A 7 -3.94 0.63 5.18
C ILE A 7 -3.31 -0.46 4.31
N THR A 8 -3.84 -1.67 4.41
CA THR A 8 -3.35 -2.84 3.69
C THR A 8 -4.45 -3.53 2.90
N GLY A 9 -4.08 -4.47 2.05
CA GLY A 9 -4.98 -5.24 1.19
C GLY A 9 -4.37 -5.46 -0.19
N ILE A 10 -4.96 -6.35 -0.96
CA ILE A 10 -4.47 -6.70 -2.30
C ILE A 10 -4.42 -5.49 -3.23
N SER A 11 -3.54 -5.51 -4.21
CA SER A 11 -3.48 -4.46 -5.25
C SER A 11 -4.81 -4.41 -6.03
N GLY A 12 -5.41 -3.21 -6.13
CA GLY A 12 -6.74 -3.04 -6.76
C GLY A 12 -7.93 -3.07 -5.79
N SER A 13 -7.71 -3.34 -4.46
CA SER A 13 -8.80 -3.37 -3.47
C SER A 13 -9.38 -2.00 -3.11
N GLY A 14 -8.73 -0.90 -3.48
CA GLY A 14 -9.22 0.46 -3.18
C GLY A 14 -8.53 1.17 -2.00
N LYS A 15 -7.39 0.67 -1.51
CA LYS A 15 -6.61 1.29 -0.42
C LYS A 15 -6.37 2.78 -0.60
N THR A 16 -5.83 3.15 -1.76
CA THR A 16 -5.50 4.55 -2.09
C THR A 16 -6.75 5.45 -2.12
N THR A 17 -7.89 4.92 -2.51
CA THR A 17 -9.17 5.65 -2.47
C THR A 17 -9.54 5.98 -1.03
N ILE A 18 -9.47 4.99 -0.13
CA ILE A 18 -9.75 5.18 1.30
C ILE A 18 -8.77 6.17 1.92
N ALA A 19 -7.46 6.02 1.65
CA ALA A 19 -6.45 6.94 2.14
C ALA A 19 -6.76 8.39 1.75
N ARG A 20 -7.10 8.63 0.48
CA ARG A 20 -7.47 9.97 -0.01
C ARG A 20 -8.73 10.52 0.66
N GLU A 21 -9.76 9.70 0.84
CA GLU A 21 -10.99 10.13 1.52
C GLU A 21 -10.73 10.48 2.99
N VAL A 22 -9.84 9.77 3.68
CA VAL A 22 -9.43 10.12 5.05
C VAL A 22 -8.68 11.45 5.07
N ILE A 23 -7.71 11.65 4.19
CA ILE A 23 -6.92 12.90 4.09
C ILE A 23 -7.84 14.10 3.81
N ASN A 24 -8.87 13.92 2.98
CA ASN A 24 -9.82 14.98 2.67
C ASN A 24 -10.71 15.39 3.87
N LYS A 25 -10.85 14.50 4.87
CA LYS A 25 -11.70 14.74 6.06
C LYS A 25 -10.92 15.03 7.34
N GLN A 26 -9.64 14.79 7.37
CA GLN A 26 -8.79 14.94 8.54
C GLN A 26 -7.57 15.79 8.19
N GLU A 27 -7.19 16.65 9.11
CA GLU A 27 -6.01 17.51 9.00
C GLU A 27 -4.78 16.88 9.69
N ASN A 28 -3.59 17.38 9.39
CA ASN A 28 -2.33 17.01 10.04
C ASN A 28 -1.98 15.51 9.93
N ILE A 29 -2.22 14.92 8.77
CA ILE A 29 -1.82 13.54 8.49
C ILE A 29 -0.57 13.52 7.61
N THR A 30 0.50 12.88 8.10
CA THR A 30 1.66 12.53 7.27
C THR A 30 1.38 11.22 6.55
N VAL A 31 1.47 11.21 5.21
CA VAL A 31 1.15 10.03 4.41
C VAL A 31 2.39 9.46 3.75
N ILE A 32 2.62 8.16 3.94
CA ILE A 32 3.71 7.42 3.29
C ILE A 32 3.09 6.30 2.43
N SER A 33 3.13 6.47 1.11
CA SER A 33 2.69 5.45 0.14
C SER A 33 3.90 4.80 -0.51
N LEU A 34 4.08 3.50 -0.29
CA LEU A 34 5.19 2.76 -0.91
C LEU A 34 5.06 2.66 -2.42
N ASP A 35 3.83 2.60 -2.95
CA ASP A 35 3.63 2.57 -4.40
C ASP A 35 4.10 3.88 -5.04
N THR A 36 3.80 5.03 -4.43
CA THR A 36 4.28 6.35 -4.88
C THR A 36 5.80 6.47 -4.75
N MET A 37 6.36 6.03 -3.62
CA MET A 37 7.82 5.99 -3.44
C MET A 37 8.49 5.13 -4.50
N LYS A 38 7.91 3.96 -4.80
CA LYS A 38 8.41 3.06 -5.84
C LYS A 38 8.40 3.71 -7.22
N GLU A 39 7.34 4.41 -7.58
CA GLU A 39 7.26 5.16 -8.83
C GLU A 39 8.34 6.23 -8.91
N ASN A 40 8.49 7.05 -7.88
CA ASN A 40 9.52 8.08 -7.84
C ASN A 40 10.93 7.51 -7.92
N LEU A 41 11.23 6.44 -7.18
CA LEU A 41 12.54 5.78 -7.28
C LEU A 41 12.81 5.21 -8.68
N PHE A 42 11.80 4.70 -9.36
CA PHE A 42 11.98 4.11 -10.68
C PHE A 42 12.01 5.15 -11.79
N PHE A 43 11.19 6.21 -11.71
CA PHE A 43 11.08 7.25 -12.73
C PHE A 43 12.12 8.34 -12.57
N ASP A 44 12.21 8.91 -11.36
CA ASP A 44 12.90 10.19 -11.18
C ASP A 44 14.37 10.02 -10.84
N ILE A 45 14.77 8.88 -10.29
CA ILE A 45 16.12 8.76 -9.77
C ILE A 45 17.06 8.02 -10.72
N ILE A 46 16.69 6.89 -11.30
CA ILE A 46 17.74 6.10 -11.95
C ILE A 46 17.27 5.33 -13.18
N GLY A 47 16.02 4.96 -13.31
CA GLY A 47 15.69 3.87 -14.20
C GLY A 47 16.54 2.63 -13.89
N TYR A 48 16.25 1.52 -14.50
CA TYR A 48 17.06 0.31 -14.37
C TYR A 48 17.21 -0.35 -15.75
N HIS A 49 18.34 -1.01 -15.97
CA HIS A 49 18.69 -1.60 -17.25
C HIS A 49 18.67 -3.14 -17.22
N ASN A 50 18.52 -3.72 -16.03
CA ASN A 50 18.46 -5.18 -15.87
C ASN A 50 17.73 -5.57 -14.56
N GLU A 51 17.49 -6.88 -14.41
CA GLU A 51 16.77 -7.44 -13.27
C GLU A 51 17.47 -7.17 -11.92
N GLU A 52 18.80 -7.28 -11.89
CA GLU A 52 19.59 -7.06 -10.68
C GLU A 52 19.43 -5.62 -10.16
N GLN A 53 19.49 -4.63 -11.04
CA GLN A 53 19.30 -3.24 -10.69
C GLN A 53 17.87 -2.98 -10.19
N ARG A 54 16.88 -3.58 -10.85
CA ARG A 54 15.50 -3.51 -10.41
C ARG A 54 15.32 -4.08 -8.98
N ASP A 55 15.91 -5.24 -8.72
CA ASP A 55 15.81 -5.89 -7.42
C ASP A 55 16.51 -5.09 -6.31
N ARG A 56 17.61 -4.44 -6.63
CA ARG A 56 18.24 -3.45 -5.71
C ARG A 56 17.30 -2.28 -5.39
N LEU A 57 16.57 -1.76 -6.36
CA LEU A 57 15.58 -0.70 -6.12
C LEU A 57 14.39 -1.20 -5.28
N GLU A 58 13.97 -2.45 -5.48
CA GLU A 58 12.93 -3.08 -4.64
C GLU A 58 13.37 -3.23 -3.17
N MET A 59 14.66 -3.46 -2.92
CA MET A 59 15.22 -3.45 -1.56
C MET A 59 15.33 -2.04 -1.01
N LEU A 60 15.91 -1.12 -1.78
CA LEU A 60 16.11 0.27 -1.38
C LEU A 60 14.79 0.95 -0.97
N LYS A 61 13.70 0.65 -1.65
CA LYS A 61 12.39 1.18 -1.28
C LYS A 61 12.00 0.87 0.16
N TRP A 62 12.34 -0.34 0.66
CA TRP A 62 12.05 -0.71 2.04
C TRP A 62 12.93 0.05 3.04
N ASP A 63 14.21 0.23 2.72
CA ASP A 63 15.13 0.99 3.57
C ASP A 63 14.69 2.45 3.67
N VAL A 64 14.34 3.05 2.54
CA VAL A 64 13.80 4.42 2.50
C VAL A 64 12.48 4.53 3.25
N PHE A 65 11.57 3.57 3.07
CA PHE A 65 10.29 3.55 3.80
C PHE A 65 10.49 3.53 5.31
N TRP A 66 11.31 2.62 5.81
CA TRP A 66 11.56 2.50 7.24
C TRP A 66 12.25 3.72 7.81
N SER A 67 13.22 4.27 7.10
CA SER A 67 13.91 5.51 7.51
C SER A 67 12.95 6.69 7.56
N LEU A 68 12.08 6.83 6.56
CA LEU A 68 11.09 7.90 6.52
C LEU A 68 10.04 7.76 7.63
N LEU A 69 9.57 6.53 7.88
CA LEU A 69 8.62 6.27 8.96
C LEU A 69 9.25 6.60 10.33
N GLN A 70 10.51 6.21 10.55
CA GLN A 70 11.23 6.56 11.77
C GLN A 70 11.39 8.06 11.93
N GLU A 71 11.77 8.78 10.87
CA GLU A 71 11.91 10.24 10.89
C GLU A 71 10.59 10.92 11.28
N CYS A 72 9.46 10.47 10.71
CA CYS A 72 8.14 10.98 11.09
C CYS A 72 7.82 10.72 12.57
N MET A 73 8.20 9.53 13.08
CA MET A 73 7.99 9.18 14.48
C MET A 73 8.96 9.95 15.43
N ASP A 74 10.20 10.18 15.03
CA ASP A 74 11.17 11.01 15.77
C ASP A 74 10.69 12.45 15.90
N ARG A 75 10.06 13.01 14.86
CA ARG A 75 9.41 14.33 14.90
C ARG A 75 8.11 14.36 15.70
N GLN A 76 7.63 13.20 16.17
CA GLN A 76 6.34 13.08 16.86
C GLN A 76 5.16 13.56 16.00
N ASP A 77 5.15 13.23 14.71
CA ASP A 77 4.02 13.54 13.82
C ASP A 77 2.73 12.97 14.45
N PRO A 78 1.67 13.78 14.64
CA PRO A 78 0.51 13.35 15.44
C PRO A 78 -0.26 12.20 14.81
N VAL A 79 -0.30 12.14 13.48
CA VAL A 79 -0.92 11.07 12.71
C VAL A 79 -0.04 10.70 11.53
N ILE A 80 0.36 9.46 11.46
CA ILE A 80 1.07 8.88 10.32
C ILE A 80 0.16 7.85 9.68
N MET A 81 -0.03 7.93 8.37
CA MET A 81 -0.75 6.95 7.58
C MET A 81 0.18 6.29 6.58
N VAL A 82 0.24 4.97 6.59
CA VAL A 82 1.02 4.18 5.63
C VAL A 82 0.10 3.33 4.77
N GLU A 83 0.38 3.24 3.47
CA GLU A 83 -0.43 2.49 2.51
C GLU A 83 0.46 1.61 1.64
N TYR A 84 0.19 0.29 1.66
CA TYR A 84 0.81 -0.70 0.78
C TYR A 84 0.13 -2.07 0.94
N PRO A 85 0.26 -3.02 -0.01
CA PRO A 85 -0.10 -4.42 0.22
C PRO A 85 0.92 -5.11 1.15
N PHE A 86 0.87 -4.76 2.45
CA PHE A 86 1.77 -5.30 3.45
C PHE A 86 1.52 -6.79 3.69
N ARG A 87 2.59 -7.53 3.99
CA ARG A 87 2.57 -8.95 4.38
C ARG A 87 3.02 -9.10 5.84
N THR A 88 2.68 -10.20 6.46
CA THR A 88 3.00 -10.48 7.88
C THR A 88 4.46 -10.31 8.26
N ARG A 89 5.39 -10.53 7.32
CA ARG A 89 6.84 -10.38 7.56
C ARG A 89 7.28 -8.99 8.07
N VAL A 90 6.44 -7.96 7.92
CA VAL A 90 6.74 -6.60 8.40
C VAL A 90 6.09 -6.27 9.74
N THR A 91 5.28 -7.16 10.29
CA THR A 91 4.51 -6.94 11.53
C THR A 91 5.43 -6.64 12.72
N GLU A 92 6.47 -7.46 12.90
CA GLU A 92 7.41 -7.30 14.02
C GLU A 92 8.10 -5.94 14.00
N LYS A 93 8.52 -5.48 12.81
CA LYS A 93 9.19 -4.19 12.67
C LYS A 93 8.24 -3.02 12.97
N PHE A 94 6.97 -3.11 12.57
CA PHE A 94 5.97 -2.12 12.98
C PHE A 94 5.75 -2.12 14.49
N ASN A 95 5.60 -3.31 15.11
CA ASN A 95 5.41 -3.41 16.56
C ASN A 95 6.58 -2.80 17.34
N THR A 96 7.81 -3.10 16.93
CA THR A 96 9.01 -2.48 17.53
C THR A 96 8.98 -0.96 17.44
N LEU A 97 8.54 -0.40 16.31
CA LEU A 97 8.49 1.06 16.13
C LEU A 97 7.37 1.69 16.98
N ILE A 98 6.16 1.13 16.99
CA ILE A 98 5.06 1.70 17.78
C ILE A 98 5.33 1.63 19.27
N GLU A 99 5.99 0.58 19.76
CA GLU A 99 6.42 0.46 21.14
C GLU A 99 7.51 1.51 21.49
N LYS A 100 8.55 1.61 20.64
CA LYS A 100 9.65 2.56 20.84
C LYS A 100 9.18 4.01 20.89
N TYR A 101 8.25 4.38 20.01
CA TYR A 101 7.80 5.77 19.83
C TYR A 101 6.46 6.09 20.50
N HIS A 102 5.84 5.10 21.13
CA HIS A 102 4.56 5.23 21.85
C HIS A 102 3.41 5.69 20.94
N TYR A 103 3.24 5.01 19.78
CA TYR A 103 2.11 5.23 18.88
C TYR A 103 1.00 4.21 19.14
N ASP A 104 -0.25 4.67 19.16
CA ASP A 104 -1.38 3.78 18.97
C ASP A 104 -1.48 3.38 17.49
N ALA A 105 -1.75 2.14 17.20
CA ALA A 105 -1.82 1.67 15.82
C ALA A 105 -3.20 1.10 15.46
N LEU A 106 -3.63 1.36 14.21
CA LEU A 106 -4.80 0.78 13.59
C LEU A 106 -4.44 0.18 12.25
N THR A 107 -4.66 -1.12 12.09
CA THR A 107 -4.58 -1.81 10.81
C THR A 107 -5.95 -1.85 10.13
N VAL A 108 -6.06 -1.26 8.96
CA VAL A 108 -7.25 -1.31 8.10
C VAL A 108 -7.00 -2.27 6.95
N SER A 109 -7.63 -3.42 6.99
CA SER A 109 -7.50 -4.48 5.99
C SER A 109 -8.60 -4.33 4.93
N VAL A 110 -8.24 -3.79 3.77
CA VAL A 110 -9.18 -3.52 2.67
C VAL A 110 -9.34 -4.76 1.81
N GLN A 111 -10.55 -5.26 1.76
CA GLN A 111 -10.96 -6.43 0.98
C GLN A 111 -11.95 -6.02 -0.11
N ASP A 112 -12.20 -6.92 -1.03
CA ASP A 112 -13.31 -6.91 -1.97
C ASP A 112 -13.74 -8.37 -2.16
N ARG A 113 -15.02 -8.64 -2.29
CA ARG A 113 -15.54 -10.01 -2.45
C ARG A 113 -15.38 -10.53 -3.88
N ASP A 114 -15.25 -9.63 -4.82
CA ASP A 114 -15.13 -9.94 -6.24
C ASP A 114 -13.67 -9.79 -6.69
N PHE A 115 -12.98 -10.93 -6.79
CA PHE A 115 -11.61 -10.96 -7.28
C PHE A 115 -11.49 -10.51 -8.74
N ASP A 116 -12.46 -10.84 -9.58
CA ASP A 116 -12.42 -10.47 -10.99
C ASP A 116 -12.56 -8.95 -11.17
N ALA A 117 -13.37 -8.30 -10.34
CA ALA A 117 -13.42 -6.84 -10.30
C ALA A 117 -12.10 -6.22 -9.83
N ILE A 118 -11.43 -6.82 -8.83
CA ILE A 118 -10.07 -6.42 -8.41
C ILE A 118 -9.10 -6.52 -9.58
N TRP A 119 -9.12 -7.66 -10.28
CA TRP A 119 -8.24 -7.93 -11.42
C TRP A 119 -8.46 -6.94 -12.56
N GLN A 120 -9.71 -6.67 -12.93
CA GLN A 120 -10.05 -5.69 -13.96
C GLN A 120 -9.55 -4.29 -13.62
N ARG A 121 -9.75 -3.84 -12.35
CA ARG A 121 -9.22 -2.55 -11.89
C ARG A 121 -7.70 -2.48 -11.94
N LYS A 122 -7.04 -3.58 -11.58
CA LYS A 122 -5.59 -3.69 -11.67
C LYS A 122 -5.12 -3.63 -13.11
N CYS A 123 -5.69 -4.39 -14.01
CA CYS A 123 -5.37 -4.38 -15.44
C CYS A 123 -5.56 -2.98 -16.04
N LYS A 124 -6.71 -2.34 -15.77
CA LYS A 124 -7.00 -0.98 -16.25
C LYS A 124 -5.97 0.04 -15.76
N ARG A 125 -5.57 -0.03 -14.49
CA ARG A 125 -4.53 0.85 -13.94
C ARG A 125 -3.18 0.58 -14.58
N ASP A 126 -2.81 -0.68 -14.71
CA ASP A 126 -1.49 -1.10 -15.16
C ASP A 126 -1.32 -0.92 -16.70
N SER A 127 -2.43 -0.78 -17.45
CA SER A 127 -2.42 -0.38 -18.88
C SER A 127 -2.33 1.13 -19.10
N SER A 128 -2.30 1.94 -18.05
CA SER A 128 -2.16 3.39 -18.17
C SER A 128 -0.77 3.76 -18.72
N PRO A 129 -0.68 4.67 -19.71
CA PRO A 129 0.60 5.15 -20.23
C PRO A 129 1.51 5.77 -19.16
N SER A 130 0.93 6.27 -18.07
CA SER A 130 1.67 6.84 -16.94
C SER A 130 2.20 5.79 -15.97
N ARG A 131 1.87 4.51 -16.14
CA ARG A 131 2.27 3.46 -15.21
C ARG A 131 3.69 2.98 -15.51
N HIS A 132 4.57 3.01 -14.52
CA HIS A 132 5.94 2.55 -14.69
C HIS A 132 6.01 1.02 -14.88
N LEU A 133 6.86 0.57 -15.81
CA LEU A 133 7.05 -0.85 -16.14
C LEU A 133 7.40 -1.72 -14.93
N GLY A 134 8.14 -1.19 -13.96
CA GLY A 134 8.49 -1.88 -12.73
C GLY A 134 7.29 -2.39 -11.90
N HIS A 135 6.08 -1.87 -12.14
CA HIS A 135 4.85 -2.40 -11.55
C HIS A 135 4.21 -3.52 -12.35
N LEU A 136 4.52 -3.63 -13.64
CA LEU A 136 3.87 -4.55 -14.57
C LEU A 136 4.55 -5.92 -14.61
N PHE A 137 5.87 -5.94 -14.45
CA PHE A 137 6.67 -7.12 -14.63
C PHE A 137 7.39 -7.53 -13.34
N SER A 138 7.40 -8.84 -13.07
CA SER A 138 8.29 -9.41 -12.06
C SER A 138 9.74 -9.40 -12.53
N LYS A 139 9.95 -9.34 -13.85
CA LYS A 139 11.26 -9.26 -14.50
C LYS A 139 11.32 -8.05 -15.39
N TYR A 140 12.51 -7.46 -15.49
CA TYR A 140 12.76 -6.36 -16.40
C TYR A 140 12.75 -6.85 -17.85
N ASP A 141 12.01 -6.14 -18.71
CA ASP A 141 12.03 -6.33 -20.15
C ASP A 141 12.45 -5.01 -20.81
N PRO A 142 13.71 -4.88 -21.28
CA PRO A 142 14.24 -3.65 -21.84
C PRO A 142 13.60 -3.26 -23.18
N VAL A 143 12.90 -4.19 -23.82
CA VAL A 143 12.31 -3.97 -25.17
C VAL A 143 10.93 -3.32 -25.07
N LYS A 144 10.27 -3.41 -23.92
CA LYS A 144 8.90 -2.91 -23.77
C LYS A 144 8.86 -1.47 -23.31
N LYS A 145 8.19 -0.63 -24.11
CA LYS A 145 7.93 0.76 -23.79
C LYS A 145 6.75 0.90 -22.81
N VAL A 146 6.78 1.96 -22.01
CA VAL A 146 5.63 2.37 -21.19
C VAL A 146 4.43 2.56 -22.10
N GLY A 147 3.29 1.98 -21.77
CA GLY A 147 2.05 2.08 -22.54
C GLY A 147 1.85 1.04 -23.64
N GLU A 148 2.84 0.23 -23.98
CA GLU A 148 2.62 -1.00 -24.75
C GLU A 148 2.08 -2.09 -23.82
N GLY A 149 0.86 -1.85 -23.30
CA GLY A 149 0.24 -2.71 -22.31
C GLY A 149 0.05 -4.13 -22.78
N GLU A 150 1.03 -5.00 -22.51
CA GLU A 150 0.67 -6.39 -22.33
C GLU A 150 -0.19 -6.47 -21.07
N MET A 151 -1.41 -6.96 -21.25
CA MET A 151 -2.17 -7.46 -20.13
C MET A 151 -1.27 -8.37 -19.30
N LEU A 152 -1.27 -8.16 -18.00
CA LEU A 152 -0.60 -9.04 -17.06
C LEU A 152 -0.87 -10.48 -17.49
N LYS A 153 0.18 -11.27 -17.65
CA LYS A 153 0.09 -12.65 -18.16
C LYS A 153 -0.88 -13.47 -17.32
N ALA A 154 -1.49 -14.46 -17.89
CA ALA A 154 -2.43 -15.35 -17.20
C ALA A 154 -1.85 -15.95 -15.91
N ASP A 155 -0.54 -16.24 -15.88
CA ASP A 155 0.18 -16.70 -14.70
C ASP A 155 0.07 -15.71 -13.51
N ARG A 156 0.08 -14.40 -13.78
CA ARG A 156 -0.11 -13.38 -12.75
C ARG A 156 -1.53 -13.35 -12.19
N TYR A 157 -2.53 -13.67 -12.98
CA TYR A 157 -3.90 -13.80 -12.53
C TYR A 157 -4.01 -14.91 -11.48
N GLU A 158 -3.50 -16.10 -11.78
CA GLU A 158 -3.58 -17.25 -10.87
C GLU A 158 -2.78 -17.02 -9.58
N ILE A 159 -1.58 -16.45 -9.67
CA ILE A 159 -0.79 -16.10 -8.48
C ILE A 159 -1.54 -15.12 -7.60
N LEU A 160 -2.10 -14.05 -8.17
CA LEU A 160 -2.80 -13.04 -7.41
C LEU A 160 -4.12 -13.57 -6.84
N LYS A 161 -4.79 -14.47 -7.56
CA LYS A 161 -6.00 -15.15 -7.10
C LYS A 161 -5.73 -16.06 -5.90
N GLN A 162 -4.62 -16.80 -5.95
CA GLN A 162 -4.19 -17.61 -4.82
C GLN A 162 -3.86 -16.73 -3.60
N GLU A 163 -3.09 -15.66 -3.77
CA GLU A 163 -2.78 -14.70 -2.68
C GLU A 163 -4.04 -14.06 -2.10
N TYR A 164 -5.07 -13.83 -2.92
CA TYR A 164 -6.37 -13.33 -2.48
C TYR A 164 -7.12 -14.38 -1.64
N GLN A 165 -7.16 -15.63 -2.09
CA GLN A 165 -7.79 -16.76 -1.38
C GLN A 165 -7.09 -17.02 -0.04
N ASP A 166 -5.78 -16.97 -0.01
CA ASP A 166 -4.95 -17.16 1.19
C ASP A 166 -4.95 -15.93 2.12
N LYS A 167 -5.63 -14.84 1.74
CA LYS A 167 -5.70 -13.59 2.50
C LYS A 167 -4.33 -13.01 2.89
N VAL A 168 -3.33 -13.21 2.05
CA VAL A 168 -1.91 -12.86 2.32
C VAL A 168 -1.74 -11.43 2.80
N TYR A 169 -2.47 -10.47 2.22
CA TYR A 169 -2.39 -9.05 2.56
C TYR A 169 -3.35 -8.62 3.68
N ASN A 170 -4.16 -9.55 4.18
CA ASN A 170 -5.13 -9.28 5.22
C ASN A 170 -4.72 -9.90 6.57
N SER A 171 -3.63 -10.64 6.59
CA SER A 171 -3.13 -11.36 7.79
C SER A 171 -2.27 -10.47 8.70
N ILE A 172 -1.80 -9.32 8.23
CA ILE A 172 -1.05 -8.38 9.07
C ILE A 172 -1.97 -7.76 10.14
N VAL A 173 -1.48 -7.71 11.37
CA VAL A 173 -2.15 -7.06 12.50
C VAL A 173 -1.10 -6.29 13.30
N VAL A 174 -1.27 -4.97 13.37
CA VAL A 174 -0.48 -4.06 14.21
C VAL A 174 -1.48 -3.17 14.93
N GLY A 175 -1.50 -3.23 16.26
CA GLY A 175 -2.51 -2.55 17.08
C GLY A 175 -3.93 -3.07 16.88
N GLU A 176 -4.91 -2.17 16.93
CA GLU A 176 -6.31 -2.51 16.61
C GLU A 176 -6.45 -2.90 15.14
N LYS A 177 -7.41 -3.78 14.81
CA LYS A 177 -7.67 -4.18 13.41
C LYS A 177 -9.11 -3.98 13.02
N ILE A 178 -9.31 -3.42 11.83
CA ILE A 178 -10.60 -3.35 11.14
C ILE A 178 -10.47 -4.06 9.79
N GLU A 179 -11.36 -5.01 9.53
CA GLU A 179 -11.55 -5.57 8.19
C GLU A 179 -12.67 -4.81 7.49
N PHE A 180 -12.41 -4.36 6.30
CA PHE A 180 -13.32 -3.55 5.51
C PHE A 180 -13.51 -4.15 4.12
N CYS A 181 -14.76 -4.39 3.74
CA CYS A 181 -15.12 -4.83 2.40
C CYS A 181 -15.58 -3.62 1.56
N ASN A 182 -14.85 -3.34 0.48
CA ASN A 182 -15.06 -2.17 -0.37
C ASN A 182 -16.13 -2.46 -1.44
N GLU A 183 -17.40 -2.52 -1.04
CA GLU A 183 -18.51 -2.86 -1.92
C GLU A 183 -19.22 -1.63 -2.51
N THR A 184 -19.38 -0.57 -1.71
CA THR A 184 -20.17 0.63 -2.09
C THR A 184 -19.57 1.92 -1.54
N GLY A 185 -20.02 3.08 -2.07
CA GLY A 185 -19.65 4.38 -1.53
C GLY A 185 -20.02 4.54 -0.06
N LYS A 186 -21.22 4.06 0.37
CA LYS A 186 -21.64 4.10 1.78
C LYS A 186 -20.73 3.29 2.68
N SER A 187 -20.26 2.13 2.26
CA SER A 187 -19.32 1.33 3.05
C SER A 187 -17.99 2.07 3.23
N ARG A 188 -17.54 2.84 2.22
CA ARG A 188 -16.34 3.68 2.35
C ARG A 188 -16.50 4.82 3.35
N GLU A 189 -17.62 5.51 3.35
CA GLU A 189 -17.90 6.54 4.36
C GLU A 189 -17.79 6.00 5.78
N ILE A 190 -18.37 4.82 6.03
CA ILE A 190 -18.32 4.17 7.34
C ILE A 190 -16.88 3.88 7.78
N ILE A 191 -16.02 3.36 6.90
CA ILE A 191 -14.62 3.07 7.27
C ILE A 191 -13.83 4.34 7.47
N VAL A 192 -14.03 5.36 6.64
CA VAL A 192 -13.38 6.68 6.79
C VAL A 192 -13.75 7.33 8.13
N ASP A 193 -15.03 7.25 8.53
CA ASP A 193 -15.48 7.75 9.82
C ASP A 193 -14.91 6.95 11.01
N LYS A 194 -14.78 5.61 10.87
CA LYS A 194 -14.12 4.78 11.89
C LYS A 194 -12.65 5.15 12.06
N ILE A 195 -11.91 5.34 10.96
CA ILE A 195 -10.52 5.80 10.99
C ILE A 195 -10.46 7.19 11.65
N GLY A 196 -11.35 8.11 11.28
CA GLY A 196 -11.42 9.44 11.87
C GLY A 196 -11.67 9.43 13.39
N ARG A 197 -12.52 8.51 13.88
CA ARG A 197 -12.73 8.34 15.34
C ARG A 197 -11.49 7.79 16.03
N PHE A 198 -10.78 6.86 15.41
CA PHE A 198 -9.52 6.36 15.96
C PHE A 198 -8.46 7.47 16.05
N ILE A 199 -8.33 8.29 15.02
CA ILE A 199 -7.40 9.43 14.99
C ILE A 199 -7.70 10.43 16.10
N LYS A 200 -8.98 10.68 16.41
CA LYS A 200 -9.44 11.66 17.43
C LYS A 200 -9.53 11.10 18.84
N LYS A 201 -9.32 9.81 19.04
CA LYS A 201 -9.34 9.16 20.35
C LYS A 201 -8.10 9.60 21.15
N GLU A 202 -8.32 10.24 22.29
CA GLU A 202 -7.27 10.64 23.25
C GLU A 202 -6.58 9.46 23.93
#